data_3e2a6ab8121213aeddd26c6d5f74f4b3
#
_entry.id   3e2a6ab8121213aeddd26c6d5f74f4b3
#
_cell.length_a   1.000
_cell.length_b   1.000
_cell.length_c   1.000
_cell.angle_alpha   90.00
_cell.angle_beta   90.00
_cell.angle_gamma   90.00
#
_symmetry.space_group_name_H-M   'P 1'
#
loop_
_entity.id
_entity.type
_entity.pdbx_description
1 polymer ?
#
loop_
_entity_poly.entity_id
_entity_poly.type
_entity_poly.pdbx_seq_one_letter_code
_entity_poly.pdbx_strand_id
1 'polypeptide(L)'
;MKDLLNVDLISINCVNAHASAAALNYCQASINFGKTILVTNQDIEVDNIELHLIDKLDWNQYNDEVLHLIDHTDNDYVLVIQDDGHIVNPSLWDEEFLKYDYIGSPWPFEDSWIEKQLKEQRPIIRKVYPK
;
A
#
# COMPACT_ATOMS: atom_id res chain seq x y z
N MET A 1 16.52 5.06 -14.09
CA MET A 1 15.79 4.66 -12.87
C MET A 1 15.39 5.91 -12.11
N LYS A 2 14.16 5.97 -11.64
CA LYS A 2 13.64 7.10 -10.85
C LYS A 2 14.08 6.95 -9.39
N ASP A 3 14.52 8.03 -8.76
CA ASP A 3 14.89 8.05 -7.35
C ASP A 3 13.75 8.60 -6.48
N LEU A 4 13.29 7.80 -5.51
CA LEU A 4 12.31 8.15 -4.50
C LEU A 4 12.84 7.76 -3.11
N LEU A 5 14.01 8.25 -2.75
CA LEU A 5 14.73 7.83 -1.54
C LEU A 5 14.03 8.25 -0.23
N ASN A 6 13.11 9.20 -0.29
CA ASN A 6 12.27 9.64 0.83
C ASN A 6 10.95 8.85 0.96
N VAL A 7 10.76 7.85 0.12
CA VAL A 7 9.59 6.97 0.13
C VAL A 7 10.06 5.54 0.33
N ASP A 8 9.50 4.85 1.31
CA ASP A 8 9.66 3.41 1.47
C ASP A 8 8.51 2.67 0.77
N LEU A 9 8.83 1.55 0.14
CA LEU A 9 7.85 0.67 -0.50
C LEU A 9 7.55 -0.49 0.45
N ILE A 10 6.28 -0.68 0.79
CA ILE A 10 5.85 -1.70 1.76
C ILE A 10 4.71 -2.54 1.19
N SER A 11 4.78 -3.85 1.44
CA SER A 11 3.66 -4.77 1.28
C SER A 11 3.49 -5.60 2.54
N ILE A 12 2.24 -5.78 2.96
CA ILE A 12 1.86 -6.63 4.10
C ILE A 12 1.06 -7.81 3.53
N ASN A 13 1.55 -9.03 3.67
CA ASN A 13 0.88 -10.20 3.13
C ASN A 13 1.18 -11.45 3.97
N CYS A 14 0.15 -11.95 4.65
CA CYS A 14 0.21 -13.19 5.42
C CYS A 14 -0.46 -14.38 4.70
N VAL A 15 -0.81 -14.22 3.43
CA VAL A 15 -1.45 -15.27 2.62
C VAL A 15 -0.49 -15.85 1.59
N ASN A 16 0.15 -14.98 0.80
CA ASN A 16 1.10 -15.36 -0.23
C ASN A 16 2.26 -14.35 -0.29
N ALA A 17 3.26 -14.57 0.55
CA ALA A 17 4.42 -13.69 0.63
C ALA A 17 5.24 -13.67 -0.66
N HIS A 18 5.33 -14.79 -1.38
CA HIS A 18 6.05 -14.85 -2.66
C HIS A 18 5.44 -13.93 -3.72
N ALA A 19 4.10 -13.86 -3.80
CA ALA A 19 3.42 -12.97 -4.73
C ALA A 19 3.72 -11.49 -4.42
N SER A 20 3.71 -11.10 -3.15
CA SER A 20 4.07 -9.75 -2.73
C SER A 20 5.55 -9.45 -2.97
N ALA A 21 6.45 -10.40 -2.73
CA ALA A 21 7.87 -10.23 -3.05
C ALA A 21 8.09 -9.99 -4.55
N ALA A 22 7.37 -10.71 -5.41
CA ALA A 22 7.42 -10.50 -6.84
C ALA A 22 6.92 -9.11 -7.25
N ALA A 23 5.83 -8.64 -6.66
CA ALA A 23 5.29 -7.29 -6.90
C ALA A 23 6.25 -6.19 -6.43
N LEU A 24 6.86 -6.34 -5.26
CA LEU A 24 7.87 -5.43 -4.74
C LEU A 24 9.09 -5.36 -5.67
N ASN A 25 9.59 -6.49 -6.11
CA ASN A 25 10.72 -6.55 -7.04
C ASN A 25 10.38 -5.93 -8.40
N TYR A 26 9.18 -6.13 -8.88
CA TYR A 26 8.70 -5.48 -10.10
C TYR A 26 8.73 -3.96 -9.99
N CYS A 27 8.27 -3.41 -8.87
CA CYS A 27 8.28 -1.96 -8.63
C CYS A 27 9.71 -1.40 -8.51
N GLN A 28 10.58 -2.06 -7.75
CA GLN A 28 11.94 -1.56 -7.54
C GLN A 28 12.88 -1.78 -8.73
N ALA A 29 12.45 -2.52 -9.75
CA ALA A 29 13.21 -2.62 -11.01
C ALA A 29 13.29 -1.29 -11.76
N SER A 30 12.36 -0.38 -11.54
CA SER A 30 12.30 0.92 -12.23
C SER A 30 12.33 2.14 -11.30
N ILE A 31 12.21 1.92 -9.99
CA ILE A 31 12.23 2.98 -8.98
C ILE A 31 13.18 2.58 -7.87
N ASN A 32 14.03 3.52 -7.46
CA ASN A 32 14.93 3.37 -6.33
C ASN A 32 14.28 3.99 -5.09
N PHE A 33 13.73 3.14 -4.23
CA PHE A 33 13.09 3.56 -2.97
C PHE A 33 14.12 3.72 -1.84
N GLY A 34 13.71 4.32 -0.73
CA GLY A 34 14.53 4.36 0.49
C GLY A 34 14.77 2.96 1.00
N LYS A 35 13.69 2.23 1.27
CA LYS A 35 13.69 0.80 1.58
C LYS A 35 12.55 0.12 0.84
N THR A 36 12.70 -1.19 0.62
CA THR A 36 11.63 -2.05 0.14
C THR A 36 11.40 -3.13 1.19
N ILE A 37 10.20 -3.18 1.75
CA ILE A 37 9.88 -3.95 2.96
C ILE A 37 8.71 -4.90 2.69
N LEU A 38 8.86 -6.15 3.09
CA LEU A 38 7.80 -7.14 3.11
C LEU A 38 7.49 -7.52 4.57
N VAL A 39 6.28 -7.23 5.00
CA VAL A 39 5.77 -7.62 6.32
C VAL A 39 4.90 -8.86 6.15
N THR A 40 5.29 -9.95 6.77
CA THR A 40 4.65 -11.26 6.59
C THR A 40 4.91 -12.17 7.79
N ASN A 41 4.11 -13.23 7.91
CA ASN A 41 4.37 -14.33 8.85
C ASN A 41 5.16 -15.48 8.21
N GLN A 42 5.45 -15.38 6.91
CA GLN A 42 6.10 -16.44 6.14
C GLN A 42 7.61 -16.16 6.02
N ASP A 43 8.42 -17.04 6.55
CA ASP A 43 9.88 -16.93 6.44
C ASP A 43 10.33 -17.44 5.06
N ILE A 44 10.48 -16.52 4.12
CA ILE A 44 10.89 -16.80 2.75
C ILE A 44 12.22 -16.13 2.44
N GLU A 45 12.96 -16.66 1.47
CA GLU A 45 14.16 -16.00 0.94
C GLU A 45 13.74 -14.90 -0.03
N VAL A 46 14.30 -13.70 0.18
CA VAL A 46 14.05 -12.54 -0.67
C VAL A 46 15.36 -11.82 -0.96
N ASP A 47 15.48 -11.24 -2.17
CA ASP A 47 16.61 -10.42 -2.59
C ASP A 47 16.19 -8.95 -2.64
N ASN A 48 17.03 -8.07 -2.09
CA ASN A 48 16.83 -6.62 -2.09
C ASN A 48 15.50 -6.17 -1.45
N ILE A 49 14.96 -6.98 -0.57
CA ILE A 49 13.76 -6.71 0.22
C ILE A 49 14.11 -6.97 1.69
N GLU A 50 13.74 -6.05 2.55
CA GLU A 50 13.84 -6.21 3.99
C GLU A 50 12.63 -7.00 4.50
N LEU A 51 12.85 -8.17 5.07
CA LEU A 51 11.79 -9.04 5.57
C LEU A 51 11.50 -8.73 7.05
N HIS A 52 10.27 -8.33 7.34
CA HIS A 52 9.78 -8.15 8.71
C HIS A 52 8.81 -9.26 9.06
N LEU A 53 9.25 -10.20 9.90
CA LEU A 53 8.41 -11.31 10.35
C LEU A 53 7.52 -10.88 11.51
N ILE A 54 6.24 -11.15 11.36
CA ILE A 54 5.19 -10.88 12.35
C ILE A 54 4.33 -12.13 12.53
N ASP A 55 3.46 -12.14 13.53
CA ASP A 55 2.43 -13.17 13.63
C ASP A 55 1.40 -13.02 12.51
N LYS A 56 0.80 -14.14 12.09
CA LYS A 56 -0.23 -14.13 11.06
C LYS A 56 -1.38 -13.21 11.45
N LEU A 57 -1.76 -12.31 10.53
CA LEU A 57 -2.84 -11.35 10.73
C LEU A 57 -4.17 -11.92 10.23
N ASP A 58 -5.24 -11.69 11.00
CA ASP A 58 -6.60 -11.76 10.48
C ASP A 58 -6.99 -10.43 9.79
N TRP A 59 -8.22 -10.31 9.29
CA TRP A 59 -8.67 -9.12 8.59
C TRP A 59 -8.60 -7.84 9.44
N ASN A 60 -9.02 -7.91 10.70
CA ASN A 60 -9.00 -6.75 11.60
C ASN A 60 -7.57 -6.37 11.98
N GLN A 61 -6.74 -7.35 12.25
CA GLN A 61 -5.32 -7.12 12.56
C GLN A 61 -4.56 -6.55 11.36
N TYR A 62 -4.90 -6.96 10.13
CA TYR A 62 -4.34 -6.36 8.92
C TYR A 62 -4.63 -4.85 8.85
N ASN A 63 -5.86 -4.44 9.13
CA ASN A 63 -6.22 -3.03 9.15
C ASN A 63 -5.43 -2.26 10.23
N ASP A 64 -5.25 -2.84 11.40
CA ASP A 64 -4.45 -2.24 12.47
C ASP A 64 -2.98 -2.11 12.05
N GLU A 65 -2.41 -3.11 11.40
CA GLU A 65 -1.03 -3.10 10.92
C GLU A 65 -0.81 -1.98 9.88
N VAL A 66 -1.76 -1.78 8.96
CA VAL A 66 -1.71 -0.67 7.99
C VAL A 66 -1.73 0.69 8.67
N LEU A 67 -2.43 0.83 9.79
CA LEU A 67 -2.45 2.07 10.57
C LEU A 67 -1.17 2.31 11.38
N HIS A 68 -0.34 1.28 11.55
CA HIS A 68 0.90 1.33 12.34
C HIS A 68 2.17 1.09 11.49
N LEU A 69 2.15 1.54 10.24
CA LEU A 69 3.31 1.39 9.33
C LEU A 69 4.58 2.05 9.85
N ILE A 70 4.45 3.02 10.74
CA ILE A 70 5.58 3.66 11.41
C ILE A 70 6.47 2.66 12.18
N ASP A 71 5.93 1.52 12.56
CA ASP A 71 6.70 0.47 13.23
C ASP A 71 7.70 -0.23 12.28
N HIS A 72 7.53 -0.05 10.97
CA HIS A 72 8.33 -0.69 9.94
C HIS A 72 9.23 0.28 9.16
N THR A 73 9.04 1.57 9.30
CA THR A 73 9.77 2.59 8.53
C THR A 73 10.17 3.80 9.36
N ASP A 74 11.33 4.36 9.05
CA ASP A 74 11.80 5.65 9.59
C ASP A 74 11.66 6.79 8.57
N ASN A 75 11.20 6.48 7.35
CA ASN A 75 11.10 7.45 6.27
C ASN A 75 9.85 8.32 6.40
N ASP A 76 9.84 9.47 5.72
CA ASP A 76 8.74 10.43 5.79
C ASP A 76 7.48 9.91 5.10
N TYR A 77 7.64 9.09 4.07
CA TYR A 77 6.54 8.57 3.25
C TYR A 77 6.64 7.06 3.08
N VAL A 78 5.48 6.45 2.97
CA VAL A 78 5.36 5.04 2.59
C VAL A 78 4.41 4.89 1.41
N LEU A 79 4.76 4.01 0.49
CA LEU A 79 3.88 3.55 -0.57
C LEU A 79 3.52 2.11 -0.30
N VAL A 80 2.25 1.86 -0.03
CA VAL A 80 1.73 0.52 0.25
C VAL A 80 1.23 -0.10 -1.04
N ILE A 81 1.75 -1.28 -1.37
CA ILE A 81 1.31 -2.08 -2.50
C ILE A 81 0.80 -3.44 -2.04
N GLN A 82 0.09 -4.10 -2.93
CA GLN A 82 -0.34 -5.48 -2.77
C GLN A 82 0.11 -6.30 -3.99
N ASP A 83 0.01 -7.62 -3.93
CA ASP A 83 0.34 -8.49 -5.05
C ASP A 83 -0.55 -8.23 -6.29
N ASP A 84 -1.79 -7.77 -6.07
CA ASP A 84 -2.76 -7.41 -7.10
C ASP A 84 -2.93 -5.89 -7.32
N GLY A 85 -2.19 -5.07 -6.60
CA GLY A 85 -2.23 -3.60 -6.70
C GLY A 85 -0.84 -2.99 -6.54
N HIS A 86 -0.11 -2.83 -7.64
CA HIS A 86 1.27 -2.37 -7.66
C HIS A 86 1.51 -1.34 -8.78
N ILE A 87 2.69 -0.75 -8.79
CA ILE A 87 3.04 0.29 -9.76
C ILE A 87 3.24 -0.34 -11.14
N VAL A 88 2.47 0.12 -12.12
CA VAL A 88 2.59 -0.33 -13.52
C VAL A 88 3.19 0.73 -14.44
N ASN A 89 3.11 2.00 -14.08
CA ASN A 89 3.67 3.11 -14.85
C ASN A 89 4.37 4.13 -13.96
N PRO A 90 5.68 3.97 -13.70
CA PRO A 90 6.45 4.88 -12.86
C PRO A 90 6.51 6.32 -13.39
N SER A 91 6.30 6.53 -14.70
CA SER A 91 6.34 7.87 -15.33
C SER A 91 5.20 8.77 -14.88
N LEU A 92 4.15 8.20 -14.28
CA LEU A 92 3.01 8.96 -13.75
C LEU A 92 3.23 9.45 -12.31
N TRP A 93 4.39 9.18 -11.72
CA TRP A 93 4.72 9.77 -10.43
C TRP A 93 4.71 11.30 -10.53
N ASP A 94 4.07 11.94 -9.55
CA ASP A 94 4.00 13.39 -9.42
C ASP A 94 4.44 13.79 -8.00
N GLU A 95 5.39 14.70 -7.89
CA GLU A 95 5.87 15.22 -6.60
C GLU A 95 4.75 15.90 -5.79
N GLU A 96 3.67 16.33 -6.44
CA GLU A 96 2.46 16.82 -5.77
C GLU A 96 1.85 15.80 -4.81
N PHE A 97 2.07 14.50 -5.03
CA PHE A 97 1.60 13.44 -4.12
C PHE A 97 2.14 13.62 -2.71
N LEU A 98 3.35 14.14 -2.56
CA LEU A 98 4.00 14.33 -1.26
C LEU A 98 3.43 15.51 -0.45
N LYS A 99 2.50 16.27 -1.03
CA LYS A 99 1.80 17.35 -0.31
C LYS A 99 0.59 16.86 0.48
N TYR A 100 0.21 15.60 0.33
CA TYR A 100 -0.96 15.03 0.97
C TYR A 100 -0.53 14.06 2.07
N ASP A 101 -1.29 14.04 3.15
CA ASP A 101 -1.08 13.10 4.26
C ASP A 101 -1.50 11.67 3.89
N TYR A 102 -2.47 11.55 2.97
CA TYR A 102 -2.95 10.26 2.48
C TYR A 102 -3.47 10.39 1.05
N ILE A 103 -3.10 9.42 0.22
CA ILE A 103 -3.67 9.23 -1.12
C ILE A 103 -4.03 7.74 -1.26
N GLY A 104 -5.27 7.48 -1.65
CA GLY A 104 -5.74 6.13 -1.95
C GLY A 104 -6.40 6.06 -3.33
N SER A 105 -6.57 4.86 -3.84
CA SER A 105 -7.31 4.63 -5.07
C SER A 105 -8.77 5.03 -4.91
N PRO A 106 -9.34 5.76 -5.89
CA PRO A 106 -10.76 6.04 -5.87
C PRO A 106 -11.56 4.75 -6.09
N TRP A 107 -12.55 4.52 -5.24
CA TRP A 107 -13.50 3.44 -5.42
C TRP A 107 -14.70 3.96 -6.21
N PRO A 108 -15.00 3.39 -7.37
CA PRO A 108 -16.24 3.73 -8.07
C PRO A 108 -17.41 3.13 -7.31
N PHE A 109 -18.20 3.98 -6.67
CA PHE A 109 -19.44 3.54 -6.05
C PHE A 109 -20.54 3.39 -7.10
N GLU A 110 -21.22 2.25 -7.12
CA GLU A 110 -22.41 2.07 -7.92
C GLU A 110 -23.55 2.95 -7.40
N ASP A 111 -24.39 3.44 -8.31
CA ASP A 111 -25.52 4.30 -7.95
C ASP A 111 -26.47 3.63 -6.96
N SER A 112 -26.70 2.31 -7.11
CA SER A 112 -27.48 1.51 -6.18
C SER A 112 -26.95 1.53 -4.75
N TRP A 113 -25.63 1.51 -4.58
CA TRP A 113 -24.99 1.59 -3.26
C TRP A 113 -25.19 2.98 -2.65
N ILE A 114 -25.05 4.03 -3.45
CA ILE A 114 -25.24 5.42 -3.01
C ILE A 114 -26.70 5.61 -2.55
N GLU A 115 -27.67 5.16 -3.33
CA GLU A 115 -29.09 5.21 -2.97
C GLU A 115 -29.37 4.49 -1.65
N LYS A 116 -28.78 3.32 -1.45
CA LYS A 116 -28.89 2.59 -0.19
C LYS A 116 -28.33 3.38 1.00
N GLN A 117 -27.17 4.00 0.84
CA GLN A 117 -26.56 4.82 1.89
C GLN A 117 -27.42 6.02 2.25
N LEU A 118 -28.01 6.69 1.25
CA LEU A 118 -28.93 7.80 1.45
C LEU A 118 -30.19 7.36 2.18
N LYS A 119 -30.78 6.22 1.80
CA LYS A 119 -31.96 5.65 2.47
C LYS A 119 -31.71 5.32 3.94
N GLU A 120 -30.56 4.77 4.25
CA GLU A 120 -30.17 4.38 5.61
C GLU A 120 -29.56 5.54 6.41
N GLN A 121 -29.53 6.75 5.84
CA GLN A 121 -28.92 7.95 6.43
C GLN A 121 -27.48 7.74 6.89
N ARG A 122 -26.73 6.86 6.19
CA ARG A 122 -25.34 6.61 6.47
C ARG A 122 -24.45 7.64 5.77
N PRO A 123 -23.30 7.99 6.38
CA PRO A 123 -22.38 8.92 5.73
C PRO A 123 -21.84 8.33 4.42
N ILE A 124 -21.83 9.16 3.37
CA ILE A 124 -21.22 8.81 2.08
C ILE A 124 -19.78 9.31 2.10
N ILE A 125 -18.83 8.39 2.02
CA ILE A 125 -17.40 8.69 2.07
C ILE A 125 -16.83 9.18 0.73
N ARG A 126 -17.66 9.62 -0.19
CA ARG A 126 -17.26 10.17 -1.50
C ARG A 126 -16.27 11.34 -1.39
N LYS A 127 -16.37 12.10 -0.31
CA LYS A 127 -15.49 13.25 -0.07
C LYS A 127 -14.04 12.87 0.21
N VAL A 128 -13.79 11.62 0.56
CA VAL A 128 -12.45 11.09 0.83
C VAL A 128 -11.70 10.78 -0.46
N TYR A 129 -12.44 10.65 -1.57
CA TYR A 129 -11.88 10.33 -2.87
C TYR A 129 -12.08 11.51 -3.82
N PRO A 130 -11.12 12.44 -3.89
CA PRO A 130 -11.21 13.55 -4.84
C PRO A 130 -11.28 13.01 -6.26
N LYS A 131 -12.13 13.63 -7.06
CA LYS A 131 -12.29 13.26 -8.47
C LYS A 131 -11.05 13.64 -9.27
#